data_edea1764a5ef9e1f89caa6c887ebb244
#
_entry.id   edea1764a5ef9e1f89caa6c887ebb244
#
_cell.length_a   1.000
_cell.length_b   1.000
_cell.length_c   1.000
_cell.angle_alpha   90.00
_cell.angle_beta   90.00
_cell.angle_gamma   90.00
#
_symmetry.space_group_name_H-M   'P 1'
#
loop_
_entity.id
_entity.type
_entity.pdbx_description
1 polymer ?
#
loop_
_entity_poly.entity_id
_entity_poly.type
_entity_poly.pdbx_seq_one_letter_code
_entity_poly.pdbx_strand_id
1 'polypeptide(L)'
;LFRSTDLALEVTQFHKTLPVMIYVGNVAEMKRIETFDDRIEIGAATALSDCYEALNAEYPDFGELLQRFASLQIRNQGTLGGNIGNASPIGDSPPLLIALGAQIVLCKGNTRRTLALEDYFIDYRVTARQESEFIEKIIVPRASAEKLFRAYKVSKRLDDDISAVCAAFNIRLENGMVAEARVAFGGMAA
;
A
#
# COMPACT_ATOMS: atom_id res chain seq x y z
N LEU A 1 -8.85 13.73 3.58
CA LEU A 1 -8.42 13.11 2.32
C LEU A 1 -8.24 11.61 2.46
N PHE A 2 -9.31 10.89 2.79
CA PHE A 2 -9.22 9.44 2.84
C PHE A 2 -10.49 8.84 2.24
N ARG A 3 -10.32 7.96 1.27
CA ARG A 3 -11.26 6.90 1.04
C ARG A 3 -10.71 5.71 1.84
N SER A 4 -11.04 5.66 3.12
CA SER A 4 -10.56 4.62 4.02
C SER A 4 -11.74 4.08 4.79
N THR A 5 -11.81 2.77 4.91
CA THR A 5 -12.78 2.11 5.79
C THR A 5 -12.58 2.52 7.24
N ASP A 6 -11.34 2.84 7.65
CA ASP A 6 -11.03 3.34 8.98
C ASP A 6 -11.58 4.75 9.25
N LEU A 7 -11.67 5.62 8.22
CA LEU A 7 -12.27 6.94 8.40
C LEU A 7 -13.76 6.84 8.78
N ALA A 8 -14.45 5.83 8.27
CA ALA A 8 -15.84 5.60 8.65
C ALA A 8 -15.98 5.30 10.14
N LEU A 9 -15.00 4.64 10.76
CA LEU A 9 -15.00 4.32 12.19
C LEU A 9 -14.90 5.57 13.07
N GLU A 10 -14.23 6.63 12.60
CA GLU A 10 -14.17 7.91 13.31
C GLU A 10 -15.58 8.46 13.56
N VAL A 11 -16.50 8.26 12.63
CA VAL A 11 -17.89 8.69 12.75
C VAL A 11 -18.74 7.63 13.45
N THR A 12 -18.65 6.36 13.04
CA THR A 12 -19.57 5.31 13.47
C THR A 12 -19.25 4.75 14.86
N GLN A 13 -17.98 4.66 15.23
CA GLN A 13 -17.55 4.14 16.52
C GLN A 13 -17.11 5.23 17.49
N PHE A 14 -16.38 6.23 17.01
CA PHE A 14 -15.84 7.28 17.86
C PHE A 14 -16.72 8.52 17.92
N HIS A 15 -17.85 8.53 17.20
CA HIS A 15 -18.83 9.63 17.19
C HIS A 15 -18.21 11.01 16.92
N LYS A 16 -17.12 11.06 16.16
CA LYS A 16 -16.45 12.32 15.84
C LYS A 16 -17.22 13.07 14.76
N THR A 17 -17.28 14.38 14.90
CA THR A 17 -17.76 15.26 13.84
C THR A 17 -16.60 15.62 12.94
N LEU A 18 -16.70 15.29 11.65
CA LEU A 18 -15.72 15.66 10.64
C LEU A 18 -16.25 16.91 9.90
N PRO A 19 -15.74 18.11 10.20
CA PRO A 19 -16.33 19.35 9.71
C PRO A 19 -16.17 19.53 8.19
N VAL A 20 -15.11 18.97 7.63
CA VAL A 20 -14.84 19.02 6.18
C VAL A 20 -14.35 17.65 5.72
N MET A 21 -15.04 17.08 4.73
CA MET A 21 -14.61 15.87 4.05
C MET A 21 -14.55 16.12 2.55
N ILE A 22 -13.45 15.74 1.92
CA ILE A 22 -13.29 15.82 0.47
C ILE A 22 -13.33 14.39 -0.08
N TYR A 23 -14.37 14.09 -0.85
CA TYR A 23 -14.52 12.78 -1.47
C TYR A 23 -13.68 12.70 -2.75
N VAL A 24 -12.63 11.87 -2.73
CA VAL A 24 -11.71 11.69 -3.86
C VAL A 24 -12.06 10.53 -4.77
N GLY A 25 -13.09 9.75 -4.43
CA GLY A 25 -13.49 8.56 -5.20
C GLY A 25 -14.01 8.86 -6.61
N ASN A 26 -14.31 10.11 -6.93
CA ASN A 26 -14.73 10.55 -8.29
C ASN A 26 -13.60 11.26 -9.06
N VAL A 27 -12.39 11.37 -8.50
CA VAL A 27 -11.23 11.95 -9.19
C VAL A 27 -10.62 10.87 -10.06
N ALA A 28 -10.81 10.97 -11.37
CA ALA A 28 -10.40 9.95 -12.33
C ALA A 28 -8.89 9.69 -12.29
N GLU A 29 -8.10 10.74 -12.15
CA GLU A 29 -6.64 10.69 -12.09
C GLU A 29 -6.13 9.89 -10.87
N MET A 30 -6.86 9.98 -9.75
CA MET A 30 -6.51 9.24 -8.53
C MET A 30 -6.96 7.77 -8.54
N LYS A 31 -7.63 7.33 -9.61
CA LYS A 31 -8.12 5.94 -9.80
C LYS A 31 -7.43 5.23 -10.96
N ARG A 32 -6.55 5.91 -11.67
CA ARG A 32 -5.85 5.31 -12.80
C ARG A 32 -4.84 4.27 -12.35
N ILE A 33 -4.73 3.21 -13.15
CA ILE A 33 -3.61 2.28 -13.13
C ILE A 33 -2.98 2.38 -14.51
N GLU A 34 -1.72 2.79 -14.55
CA GLU A 34 -0.96 2.97 -15.79
C GLU A 34 0.31 2.12 -15.72
N THR A 35 0.50 1.26 -16.72
CA THR A 35 1.66 0.38 -16.81
C THR A 35 2.65 0.92 -17.83
N PHE A 36 3.87 1.14 -17.38
CA PHE A 36 5.02 1.58 -18.17
C PHE A 36 6.03 0.42 -18.31
N ASP A 37 7.09 0.61 -19.07
CA ASP A 37 8.12 -0.42 -19.27
C ASP A 37 8.86 -0.76 -17.95
N ASP A 38 9.06 0.22 -17.06
CA ASP A 38 9.84 0.11 -15.84
C ASP A 38 9.01 0.12 -14.55
N ARG A 39 7.74 0.51 -14.61
CA ARG A 39 6.90 0.70 -13.42
C ARG A 39 5.41 0.58 -13.70
N ILE A 40 4.65 0.43 -12.63
CA ILE A 40 3.19 0.61 -12.59
C ILE A 40 2.90 1.83 -11.71
N GLU A 41 2.09 2.75 -12.20
CA GLU A 41 1.58 3.87 -11.42
C GLU A 41 0.12 3.61 -11.04
N ILE A 42 -0.18 3.66 -9.75
CA ILE A 42 -1.50 3.37 -9.19
C ILE A 42 -1.99 4.61 -8.45
N GLY A 43 -3.09 5.18 -8.89
CA GLY A 43 -3.74 6.31 -8.22
C GLY A 43 -4.14 5.94 -6.79
N ALA A 44 -3.93 6.84 -5.83
CA ALA A 44 -4.13 6.54 -4.41
C ALA A 44 -5.58 6.21 -4.03
N ALA A 45 -6.57 6.64 -4.83
CA ALA A 45 -7.99 6.32 -4.62
C ALA A 45 -8.45 5.05 -5.35
N THR A 46 -7.53 4.27 -5.95
CA THR A 46 -7.83 2.97 -6.54
C THR A 46 -8.20 1.98 -5.45
N ALA A 47 -9.34 1.30 -5.61
CA ALA A 47 -9.76 0.29 -4.66
C ALA A 47 -8.79 -0.90 -4.65
N LEU A 48 -8.62 -1.56 -3.50
CA LEU A 48 -7.73 -2.72 -3.39
C LEU A 48 -8.15 -3.86 -4.33
N SER A 49 -9.45 -4.04 -4.54
CA SER A 49 -9.97 -4.99 -5.54
C SER A 49 -9.56 -4.64 -6.97
N ASP A 50 -9.53 -3.35 -7.31
CA ASP A 50 -9.15 -2.90 -8.65
C ASP A 50 -7.63 -2.99 -8.89
N CYS A 51 -6.83 -2.98 -7.82
CA CYS A 51 -5.37 -3.18 -7.91
C CYS A 51 -4.97 -4.62 -8.21
N TYR A 52 -5.88 -5.59 -7.99
CA TYR A 52 -5.56 -7.01 -8.04
C TYR A 52 -4.94 -7.43 -9.37
N GLU A 53 -5.59 -7.10 -10.47
CA GLU A 53 -5.20 -7.59 -11.80
C GLU A 53 -3.79 -7.14 -12.20
N ALA A 54 -3.49 -5.84 -12.01
CA ALA A 54 -2.18 -5.27 -12.34
C ALA A 54 -1.07 -5.80 -11.42
N LEU A 55 -1.33 -5.87 -10.10
CA LEU A 55 -0.32 -6.34 -9.14
C LEU A 55 -0.11 -7.85 -9.19
N ASN A 56 -1.16 -8.64 -9.44
CA ASN A 56 -1.05 -10.09 -9.58
C ASN A 56 -0.29 -10.50 -10.85
N ALA A 57 -0.48 -9.77 -11.95
CA ALA A 57 0.22 -10.03 -13.20
C ALA A 57 1.75 -9.86 -13.04
N GLU A 58 2.19 -8.88 -12.25
CA GLU A 58 3.60 -8.62 -11.99
C GLU A 58 4.16 -9.43 -10.83
N TYR A 59 3.37 -9.54 -9.75
CA TYR A 59 3.78 -10.13 -8.48
C TYR A 59 2.68 -11.07 -7.96
N PRO A 60 2.67 -12.35 -8.35
CA PRO A 60 1.62 -13.29 -7.96
C PRO A 60 1.40 -13.40 -6.46
N ASP A 61 2.47 -13.36 -5.65
CA ASP A 61 2.37 -13.38 -4.18
C ASP A 61 1.66 -12.13 -3.63
N PHE A 62 1.78 -10.98 -4.32
CA PHE A 62 1.01 -9.77 -3.96
C PHE A 62 -0.48 -9.97 -4.24
N GLY A 63 -0.80 -10.59 -5.38
CA GLY A 63 -2.18 -10.93 -5.74
C GLY A 63 -2.80 -11.89 -4.72
N GLU A 64 -2.08 -12.95 -4.32
CA GLU A 64 -2.53 -13.89 -3.29
C GLU A 64 -2.81 -13.17 -1.97
N LEU A 65 -1.91 -12.28 -1.54
CA LEU A 65 -2.11 -11.51 -0.32
C LEU A 65 -3.33 -10.59 -0.41
N LEU A 66 -3.56 -9.93 -1.56
CA LEU A 66 -4.73 -9.10 -1.76
C LEU A 66 -6.04 -9.90 -1.66
N GLN A 67 -6.08 -11.15 -2.11
CA GLN A 67 -7.26 -12.00 -1.95
C GLN A 67 -7.56 -12.29 -0.48
N ARG A 68 -6.53 -12.40 0.36
CA ARG A 68 -6.62 -12.64 1.80
C ARG A 68 -6.69 -11.36 2.64
N PHE A 69 -6.65 -10.19 1.99
CA PHE A 69 -6.74 -8.88 2.67
C PHE A 69 -8.18 -8.60 3.03
N ALA A 70 -8.50 -8.60 4.32
CA ALA A 70 -9.85 -8.33 4.84
C ALA A 70 -10.95 -9.05 4.02
N SER A 71 -12.17 -8.52 4.03
CA SER A 71 -13.28 -9.03 3.20
C SER A 71 -13.30 -8.39 1.80
N LEU A 72 -14.04 -8.99 0.87
CA LEU A 72 -14.28 -8.42 -0.45
C LEU A 72 -14.94 -7.03 -0.36
N GLN A 73 -15.88 -6.86 0.57
CA GLN A 73 -16.57 -5.59 0.82
C GLN A 73 -15.57 -4.49 1.24
N ILE A 74 -14.62 -4.85 2.10
CA ILE A 74 -13.56 -3.93 2.52
C ILE A 74 -12.63 -3.62 1.35
N ARG A 75 -12.23 -4.61 0.56
CA ARG A 75 -11.36 -4.38 -0.62
C ARG A 75 -12.01 -3.50 -1.68
N ASN A 76 -13.33 -3.62 -1.86
CA ASN A 76 -14.09 -2.79 -2.80
C ASN A 76 -14.19 -1.32 -2.36
N GLN A 77 -14.05 -1.03 -1.07
CA GLN A 77 -14.15 0.31 -0.50
C GLN A 77 -12.79 0.89 -0.08
N GLY A 78 -11.94 0.05 0.52
CA GLY A 78 -10.59 0.43 0.89
C GLY A 78 -9.72 0.69 -0.34
N THR A 79 -8.81 1.67 -0.23
CA THR A 79 -7.91 2.03 -1.33
C THR A 79 -6.46 1.75 -0.96
N LEU A 80 -5.61 1.56 -1.99
CA LEU A 80 -4.19 1.34 -1.76
C LEU A 80 -3.55 2.53 -1.04
N GLY A 81 -3.83 3.76 -1.50
CA GLY A 81 -3.36 4.97 -0.83
C GLY A 81 -3.94 5.17 0.57
N GLY A 82 -5.18 4.71 0.81
CA GLY A 82 -5.80 4.73 2.13
C GLY A 82 -5.11 3.79 3.11
N ASN A 83 -4.74 2.58 2.68
CA ASN A 83 -4.01 1.63 3.51
C ASN A 83 -2.62 2.15 3.90
N ILE A 84 -1.90 2.78 2.95
CA ILE A 84 -0.61 3.45 3.20
C ILE A 84 -0.82 4.66 4.13
N GLY A 85 -1.77 5.55 3.79
CA GLY A 85 -1.97 6.81 4.49
C GLY A 85 -2.46 6.66 5.94
N ASN A 86 -3.11 5.54 6.26
CA ASN A 86 -3.50 5.19 7.63
C ASN A 86 -2.29 4.90 8.53
N ALA A 87 -1.15 4.55 7.95
CA ALA A 87 0.11 4.24 8.64
C ALA A 87 -0.08 3.25 9.81
N SER A 88 -0.96 2.27 9.60
CA SER A 88 -1.17 1.21 10.58
C SER A 88 -0.01 0.21 10.52
N PRO A 89 0.61 -0.14 11.67
CA PRO A 89 1.69 -1.14 11.70
C PRO A 89 1.23 -2.54 11.29
N ILE A 90 -0.09 -2.78 11.27
CA ILE A 90 -0.70 -4.04 10.83
C ILE A 90 -1.29 -3.95 9.41
N GLY A 91 -1.02 -2.88 8.67
CA GLY A 91 -1.38 -2.75 7.27
C GLY A 91 -0.55 -3.70 6.41
N ASP A 92 -1.18 -4.53 5.58
CA ASP A 92 -0.48 -5.56 4.83
C ASP A 92 0.19 -5.05 3.54
N SER A 93 -0.34 -3.99 2.90
CA SER A 93 0.27 -3.52 1.65
C SER A 93 1.63 -2.80 1.83
N PRO A 94 1.88 -2.02 2.91
CA PRO A 94 3.16 -1.34 3.07
C PRO A 94 4.39 -2.26 3.06
N PRO A 95 4.45 -3.40 3.80
CA PRO A 95 5.62 -4.28 3.75
C PRO A 95 5.93 -4.80 2.35
N LEU A 96 4.91 -5.17 1.57
CA LEU A 96 5.10 -5.66 0.21
C LEU A 96 5.67 -4.56 -0.69
N LEU A 97 5.07 -3.38 -0.63
CA LEU A 97 5.48 -2.22 -1.42
C LEU A 97 6.90 -1.75 -1.06
N ILE A 98 7.26 -1.76 0.23
CA ILE A 98 8.62 -1.43 0.70
C ILE A 98 9.64 -2.44 0.17
N ALA A 99 9.35 -3.73 0.25
CA ALA A 99 10.25 -4.76 -0.27
C ALA A 99 10.44 -4.64 -1.79
N LEU A 100 9.41 -4.21 -2.52
CA LEU A 100 9.48 -3.93 -3.95
C LEU A 100 10.24 -2.63 -4.29
N GLY A 101 10.54 -1.77 -3.31
CA GLY A 101 11.16 -0.47 -3.54
C GLY A 101 10.17 0.55 -4.12
N ALA A 102 8.90 0.43 -3.78
CA ALA A 102 7.88 1.35 -4.24
C ALA A 102 8.10 2.77 -3.72
N GLN A 103 7.58 3.73 -4.47
CA GLN A 103 7.59 5.15 -4.13
C GLN A 103 6.17 5.68 -4.04
N ILE A 104 5.99 6.78 -3.34
CA ILE A 104 4.73 7.54 -3.31
C ILE A 104 4.95 8.95 -3.79
N VAL A 105 3.94 9.49 -4.43
CA VAL A 105 3.88 10.91 -4.81
C VAL A 105 2.95 11.63 -3.84
N LEU A 106 3.49 12.57 -3.10
CA LEU A 106 2.75 13.50 -2.25
C LEU A 106 2.48 14.78 -3.01
N CYS A 107 1.25 15.27 -2.93
CA CYS A 107 0.78 16.45 -3.64
C CYS A 107 0.21 17.49 -2.67
N LYS A 108 0.57 18.77 -2.88
CA LYS A 108 0.01 19.95 -2.21
C LYS A 108 -0.21 21.05 -3.25
N GLY A 109 -1.45 21.30 -3.58
CA GLY A 109 -1.78 22.24 -4.67
C GLY A 109 -1.15 21.78 -5.99
N ASN A 110 -0.26 22.60 -6.55
CA ASN A 110 0.47 22.28 -7.79
C ASN A 110 1.87 21.65 -7.54
N THR A 111 2.27 21.52 -6.29
CA THR A 111 3.59 20.96 -5.94
C THR A 111 3.49 19.48 -5.69
N ARG A 112 4.44 18.73 -6.22
CA ARG A 112 4.59 17.29 -6.01
C ARG A 112 5.98 16.96 -5.52
N ARG A 113 6.09 15.98 -4.63
CA ARG A 113 7.35 15.39 -4.24
C ARG A 113 7.22 13.87 -4.16
N THR A 114 8.26 13.19 -4.54
CA THR A 114 8.33 11.73 -4.50
C THR A 114 9.21 11.28 -3.35
N LEU A 115 8.76 10.27 -2.62
CA LEU A 115 9.51 9.63 -1.53
C LEU A 115 9.60 8.13 -1.80
N ALA A 116 10.69 7.50 -1.38
CA ALA A 116 10.68 6.06 -1.16
C ALA A 116 9.63 5.74 -0.09
N LEU A 117 8.91 4.63 -0.23
CA LEU A 117 7.81 4.33 0.69
C LEU A 117 8.31 4.06 2.11
N GLU A 118 9.51 3.47 2.27
CA GLU A 118 10.15 3.30 3.58
C GLU A 118 10.39 4.61 4.32
N ASP A 119 10.68 5.70 3.59
CA ASP A 119 10.93 7.03 4.19
C ASP A 119 9.63 7.76 4.57
N TYR A 120 8.47 7.21 4.18
CA TYR A 120 7.18 7.79 4.53
C TYR A 120 6.78 7.54 5.98
N PHE A 121 7.15 6.39 6.54
CA PHE A 121 6.82 6.00 7.90
C PHE A 121 7.94 6.43 8.86
N ILE A 122 7.64 7.37 9.76
CA ILE A 122 8.63 7.95 10.70
C ILE A 122 8.57 7.25 12.05
N ASP A 123 7.34 6.99 12.54
CA ASP A 123 7.08 6.39 13.84
C ASP A 123 5.64 5.83 13.84
N TYR A 124 5.21 5.24 14.94
CA TYR A 124 3.85 4.72 15.08
C TYR A 124 2.80 5.76 14.69
N ARG A 125 2.13 5.54 13.55
CA ARG A 125 1.15 6.44 12.95
C ARG A 125 1.67 7.86 12.64
N VAL A 126 2.97 8.06 12.65
CA VAL A 126 3.62 9.31 12.25
C VAL A 126 4.22 9.14 10.87
N THR A 127 3.89 10.04 9.97
CA THR A 127 4.35 9.97 8.58
C THR A 127 5.10 11.23 8.18
N ALA A 128 5.91 11.14 7.12
CA ALA A 128 6.63 12.27 6.54
C ALA A 128 5.72 13.25 5.78
N ARG A 129 4.40 13.02 5.76
CA ARG A 129 3.42 13.90 5.12
C ARG A 129 3.36 15.24 5.84
N GLN A 130 3.50 16.31 5.08
CA GLN A 130 3.36 17.67 5.58
C GLN A 130 1.89 18.10 5.63
N GLU A 131 1.62 19.19 6.30
CA GLU A 131 0.28 19.77 6.36
C GLU A 131 -0.26 20.08 4.96
N SER A 132 -1.51 19.68 4.72
CA SER A 132 -2.23 19.81 3.45
C SER A 132 -1.67 18.99 2.28
N GLU A 133 -0.71 18.08 2.52
CA GLU A 133 -0.32 17.09 1.53
C GLU A 133 -1.27 15.88 1.55
N PHE A 134 -1.41 15.24 0.40
CA PHE A 134 -2.08 13.96 0.26
C PHE A 134 -1.30 13.03 -0.66
N ILE A 135 -1.48 11.73 -0.53
CA ILE A 135 -0.92 10.74 -1.45
C ILE A 135 -1.72 10.82 -2.75
N GLU A 136 -1.06 11.17 -3.84
CA GLU A 136 -1.68 11.25 -5.16
C GLU A 136 -1.64 9.90 -5.88
N LYS A 137 -0.48 9.24 -5.85
CA LYS A 137 -0.27 7.92 -6.46
C LYS A 137 0.87 7.16 -5.83
N ILE A 138 0.89 5.86 -6.11
CA ILE A 138 1.94 4.91 -5.74
C ILE A 138 2.65 4.49 -7.03
N ILE A 139 3.97 4.43 -6.99
CA ILE A 139 4.83 3.98 -8.08
C ILE A 139 5.45 2.66 -7.66
N VAL A 140 5.12 1.59 -8.35
CA VAL A 140 5.63 0.24 -8.09
C VAL A 140 6.56 -0.15 -9.24
N PRO A 141 7.84 -0.46 -8.99
CA PRO A 141 8.73 -0.97 -10.02
C PRO A 141 8.15 -2.23 -10.66
N ARG A 142 8.50 -2.51 -11.92
CA ARG A 142 8.14 -3.78 -12.55
C ARG A 142 9.04 -4.92 -12.07
N ALA A 143 8.51 -6.14 -12.17
CA ALA A 143 9.25 -7.33 -11.82
C ALA A 143 10.48 -7.48 -12.72
N SER A 144 11.60 -7.86 -12.12
CA SER A 144 12.83 -8.20 -12.83
C SER A 144 13.04 -9.70 -12.78
N ALA A 145 13.46 -10.29 -13.91
CA ALA A 145 13.81 -11.71 -13.96
C ALA A 145 14.96 -12.11 -13.00
N GLU A 146 15.75 -11.12 -12.57
CA GLU A 146 16.88 -11.32 -11.66
C GLU A 146 16.45 -11.31 -10.18
N LYS A 147 15.24 -10.85 -9.87
CA LYS A 147 14.74 -10.68 -8.50
C LYS A 147 13.63 -11.67 -8.20
N LEU A 148 13.72 -12.30 -7.05
CA LEU A 148 12.70 -13.19 -6.52
C LEU A 148 11.90 -12.43 -5.45
N PHE A 149 10.63 -12.13 -5.74
CA PHE A 149 9.70 -11.59 -4.76
C PHE A 149 8.89 -12.70 -4.11
N ARG A 150 8.78 -12.66 -2.79
CA ARG A 150 7.91 -13.54 -1.98
C ARG A 150 7.24 -12.73 -0.88
N ALA A 151 5.97 -13.04 -0.62
CA ALA A 151 5.20 -12.43 0.45
C ALA A 151 4.44 -13.48 1.26
N TYR A 152 4.35 -13.27 2.55
CA TYR A 152 3.71 -14.19 3.49
C TYR A 152 2.80 -13.41 4.43
N LYS A 153 1.53 -13.82 4.49
CA LYS A 153 0.57 -13.36 5.51
C LYS A 153 0.32 -14.49 6.50
N VAL A 154 0.80 -14.32 7.71
CA VAL A 154 0.56 -15.23 8.82
C VAL A 154 -0.50 -14.64 9.73
N SER A 155 -1.61 -15.32 9.91
CA SER A 155 -2.75 -14.90 10.72
C SER A 155 -3.37 -16.11 11.43
N LYS A 156 -4.17 -15.88 12.47
CA LYS A 156 -4.82 -16.96 13.23
C LYS A 156 -5.93 -17.65 12.41
N ARG A 157 -6.61 -16.87 11.57
CA ARG A 157 -7.65 -17.36 10.64
C ARG A 157 -7.19 -17.12 9.21
N LEU A 158 -7.69 -17.90 8.25
CA LEU A 158 -7.29 -17.79 6.86
C LEU A 158 -7.76 -16.47 6.25
N ASP A 159 -9.04 -16.12 6.46
CA ASP A 159 -9.70 -14.96 5.89
C ASP A 159 -10.11 -13.96 6.98
N ASP A 160 -10.30 -12.71 6.59
CA ASP A 160 -10.81 -11.61 7.41
C ASP A 160 -10.07 -11.42 8.75
N ASP A 161 -8.77 -11.68 8.76
CA ASP A 161 -7.98 -11.59 9.98
C ASP A 161 -6.77 -10.67 9.83
N ILE A 162 -6.41 -10.04 10.95
CA ILE A 162 -5.22 -9.21 11.06
C ILE A 162 -3.99 -10.11 10.98
N SER A 163 -2.97 -9.68 10.24
CA SER A 163 -1.69 -10.36 10.20
C SER A 163 -1.02 -10.31 11.57
N ALA A 164 -0.69 -11.48 12.11
CA ALA A 164 0.27 -11.57 13.22
C ALA A 164 1.66 -11.18 12.71
N VAL A 165 2.00 -11.61 11.48
CA VAL A 165 3.18 -11.19 10.73
C VAL A 165 2.78 -11.09 9.26
N CYS A 166 3.12 -9.97 8.63
CA CYS A 166 3.16 -9.82 7.17
C CYS A 166 4.63 -9.64 6.78
N ALA A 167 5.20 -10.55 5.99
CA ALA A 167 6.60 -10.52 5.61
C ALA A 167 6.74 -10.49 4.10
N ALA A 168 7.61 -9.62 3.59
CA ALA A 168 7.90 -9.55 2.17
C ALA A 168 9.42 -9.54 1.93
N PHE A 169 9.84 -10.25 0.91
CA PHE A 169 11.22 -10.45 0.51
C PHE A 169 11.35 -10.18 -0.98
N ASN A 170 12.34 -9.40 -1.36
CA ASN A 170 12.71 -9.17 -2.75
C ASN A 170 14.23 -9.35 -2.85
N ILE A 171 14.65 -10.48 -3.39
CA ILE A 171 16.03 -10.98 -3.29
C ILE A 171 16.60 -11.18 -4.68
N ARG A 172 17.82 -10.70 -4.91
CA ARG A 172 18.63 -11.01 -6.08
C ARG A 172 19.78 -11.92 -5.70
N LEU A 173 19.93 -12.99 -6.46
CA LEU A 173 21.02 -13.95 -6.27
C LEU A 173 22.05 -13.82 -7.39
N GLU A 174 23.31 -13.87 -7.03
CA GLU A 174 24.45 -13.99 -7.95
C GLU A 174 25.31 -15.18 -7.53
N ASN A 175 25.53 -16.12 -8.43
CA ASN A 175 26.31 -17.34 -8.15
C ASN A 175 25.85 -18.13 -6.90
N GLY A 176 24.53 -18.14 -6.66
CA GLY A 176 23.95 -18.84 -5.50
C GLY A 176 24.06 -18.09 -4.17
N MET A 177 24.62 -16.89 -4.17
CA MET A 177 24.72 -16.02 -2.99
C MET A 177 23.75 -14.85 -3.10
N VAL A 178 23.27 -14.34 -1.96
CA VAL A 178 22.44 -13.15 -1.90
C VAL A 178 23.29 -11.93 -2.23
N ALA A 179 23.03 -11.31 -3.39
CA ALA A 179 23.69 -10.09 -3.82
C ALA A 179 22.94 -8.83 -3.39
N GLU A 180 21.61 -8.91 -3.36
CA GLU A 180 20.73 -7.82 -2.88
C GLU A 180 19.53 -8.44 -2.15
N ALA A 181 19.15 -7.83 -1.03
CA ALA A 181 17.93 -8.21 -0.32
C ALA A 181 17.22 -6.96 0.19
N ARG A 182 15.95 -6.82 -0.19
CA ARG A 182 15.01 -5.90 0.45
C ARG A 182 14.00 -6.73 1.21
N VAL A 183 13.86 -6.46 2.50
CA VAL A 183 13.00 -7.23 3.40
C VAL A 183 12.18 -6.25 4.22
N ALA A 184 10.89 -6.52 4.34
CA ALA A 184 10.01 -5.69 5.16
C ALA A 184 9.02 -6.58 5.93
N PHE A 185 8.70 -6.13 7.15
CA PHE A 185 7.77 -6.82 8.03
C PHE A 185 6.68 -5.87 8.51
N GLY A 186 5.46 -6.37 8.62
CA GLY A 186 4.33 -5.74 9.28
C GLY A 186 3.80 -6.61 10.41
N GLY A 187 3.07 -5.99 11.34
CA GLY A 187 2.52 -6.67 12.51
C GLY A 187 3.50 -6.83 13.69
N MET A 188 4.75 -6.37 13.56
CA MET A 188 5.80 -6.58 14.56
C MET A 188 6.17 -5.32 15.33
N ALA A 189 6.34 -4.22 14.64
CA ALA A 189 6.72 -2.92 15.20
C ALA A 189 6.27 -1.79 14.28
N ALA A 190 6.37 -0.55 14.77
CA ALA A 190 6.18 0.65 13.94
C ALA A 190 7.42 0.87 13.08
#